data_184b733e6c5d14d51a99d24002f91adf
#
_entry.id   184b733e6c5d14d51a99d24002f91adf
#
_cell.length_a   1.000
_cell.length_b   1.000
_cell.length_c   1.000
_cell.angle_alpha   90.00
_cell.angle_beta   90.00
_cell.angle_gamma   90.00
#
_symmetry.space_group_name_H-M   'P 1'
#
loop_
_entity.id
_entity.type
_entity.pdbx_description
1 polymer ?
#
loop_
_entity_poly.entity_id
_entity_poly.type
_entity_poly.pdbx_seq_one_letter_code
_entity_poly.pdbx_strand_id
1 'polypeptide(L)'
;MTKCDDFRHSDFVPKKEEVDNIYLTPEQIQEMLDLDLSTKEAVKKRLESLDISEDEKLAQLSKCRITHIRTLEHVRDIFIVGCLTGQRVSDYSRICEDMITEIGGTEFILITQQKTEKKVYIPVDRRVRAMLAKYDGKLPPVHPNEMNKLVKTIGLLLGWTHDCGFDEKRLNPKRGRRFCDMLLSHTARRSFATNAYKAGVPLPSIQAITGHSSEAQLRRYLKLDAEEKAVIALKDFKGIIKI
;
A
#
# COMPACT_ATOMS: atom_id res chain seq x y z
N MET A 1 0.65 13.12 50.43
CA MET A 1 0.97 12.43 49.17
C MET A 1 -0.35 12.01 48.53
N THR A 2 -0.93 12.84 47.72
CA THR A 2 -2.18 12.59 46.99
C THR A 2 -1.84 11.89 45.69
N LYS A 3 -2.20 10.62 45.56
CA LYS A 3 -2.11 9.90 44.30
C LYS A 3 -3.14 10.47 43.33
N CYS A 4 -2.69 11.03 42.23
CA CYS A 4 -3.52 11.49 41.14
C CYS A 4 -4.02 10.27 40.36
N ASP A 5 -5.24 9.79 40.64
CA ASP A 5 -5.89 8.65 39.96
C ASP A 5 -6.80 9.10 38.81
N ASP A 6 -6.67 10.37 38.34
CA ASP A 6 -7.56 11.00 37.36
C ASP A 6 -7.40 10.48 35.89
N PHE A 7 -6.50 9.54 35.64
CA PHE A 7 -6.29 8.95 34.30
C PHE A 7 -7.26 7.80 33.96
N ARG A 8 -8.20 7.47 34.82
CA ARG A 8 -9.15 6.35 34.63
C ARG A 8 -10.58 6.77 34.29
N HIS A 9 -10.85 8.04 34.08
CA HIS A 9 -12.16 8.46 33.61
C HIS A 9 -12.40 8.00 32.17
N SER A 10 -13.55 7.33 31.95
CA SER A 10 -14.05 6.83 30.67
C SER A 10 -14.18 7.90 29.57
N ASP A 11 -14.08 9.17 29.94
CA ASP A 11 -14.17 10.32 29.04
C ASP A 11 -12.85 10.70 28.37
N PHE A 12 -11.73 10.10 28.79
CA PHE A 12 -10.43 10.28 28.14
C PHE A 12 -10.20 9.26 27.03
N VAL A 13 -11.14 9.17 26.09
CA VAL A 13 -10.88 8.52 24.82
C VAL A 13 -10.19 9.56 23.95
N PRO A 14 -8.88 9.44 23.65
CA PRO A 14 -8.22 10.38 22.76
C PRO A 14 -8.98 10.36 21.44
N LYS A 15 -9.57 11.51 21.05
CA LYS A 15 -10.16 11.67 19.71
C LYS A 15 -9.07 11.27 18.71
N LYS A 16 -9.27 10.14 18.08
CA LYS A 16 -8.36 9.66 17.04
C LYS A 16 -8.54 10.61 15.88
N GLU A 17 -7.62 11.58 15.74
CA GLU A 17 -7.61 12.48 14.60
C GLU A 17 -7.60 11.65 13.32
N GLU A 18 -8.49 11.96 12.40
CA GLU A 18 -8.49 11.36 11.07
C GLU A 18 -7.30 11.92 10.31
N VAL A 19 -6.25 11.12 10.25
CA VAL A 19 -5.07 11.45 9.44
C VAL A 19 -5.40 11.15 7.98
N ASP A 20 -5.28 12.16 7.13
CA ASP A 20 -5.41 11.98 5.70
C ASP A 20 -4.30 11.07 5.17
N ASN A 21 -4.69 10.18 4.31
CA ASN A 21 -3.84 9.12 3.77
C ASN A 21 -4.18 8.86 2.31
N ILE A 22 -3.19 8.44 1.54
CA ILE A 22 -3.30 8.12 0.12
C ILE A 22 -3.52 6.63 -0.13
N TYR A 23 -3.95 6.30 -1.34
CA TYR A 23 -3.89 4.96 -1.93
C TYR A 23 -3.36 5.06 -3.38
N LEU A 24 -2.91 3.96 -3.95
CA LEU A 24 -2.51 3.87 -5.35
C LEU A 24 -3.67 3.31 -6.18
N THR A 25 -3.94 3.94 -7.32
CA THR A 25 -4.86 3.39 -8.31
C THR A 25 -4.26 2.18 -9.03
N PRO A 26 -5.05 1.37 -9.77
CA PRO A 26 -4.51 0.28 -10.58
C PRO A 26 -3.47 0.74 -11.59
N GLU A 27 -3.67 1.93 -12.20
CA GLU A 27 -2.75 2.55 -13.16
C GLU A 27 -1.43 2.92 -12.49
N GLN A 28 -1.47 3.51 -11.29
CA GLN A 28 -0.27 3.84 -10.52
C GLN A 28 0.49 2.59 -10.07
N ILE A 29 -0.22 1.51 -9.72
CA ILE A 29 0.42 0.22 -9.40
C ILE A 29 1.11 -0.34 -10.65
N GLN A 30 0.51 -0.21 -11.83
CA GLN A 30 1.12 -0.64 -13.08
C GLN A 30 2.33 0.25 -13.44
N GLU A 31 2.21 1.57 -13.32
CA GLU A 31 3.32 2.51 -13.51
C GLU A 31 4.50 2.18 -12.60
N MET A 32 4.21 1.83 -11.34
CA MET A 32 5.24 1.38 -10.38
C MET A 32 5.91 0.07 -10.83
N LEU A 33 5.14 -0.88 -11.36
CA LEU A 33 5.66 -2.15 -11.88
C LEU A 33 6.58 -1.93 -13.09
N ASP A 34 6.23 -0.99 -13.96
CA ASP A 34 6.94 -0.69 -15.20
C ASP A 34 8.19 0.18 -14.99
N LEU A 35 8.39 0.71 -13.77
CA LEU A 35 9.57 1.53 -13.45
C LEU A 35 10.86 0.71 -13.61
N ASP A 36 11.73 1.14 -14.52
CA ASP A 36 13.02 0.48 -14.74
C ASP A 36 14.00 0.78 -13.60
N LEU A 37 14.29 -0.24 -12.81
CA LEU A 37 15.28 -0.24 -11.74
C LEU A 37 16.40 -1.27 -12.01
N SER A 38 16.58 -1.69 -13.26
CA SER A 38 17.54 -2.74 -13.62
C SER A 38 18.99 -2.31 -13.53
N THR A 39 19.27 -1.01 -13.79
CA THR A 39 20.62 -0.47 -13.84
C THR A 39 20.74 0.88 -13.13
N LYS A 40 21.97 1.22 -12.75
CA LYS A 40 22.27 2.54 -12.19
C LYS A 40 22.02 3.66 -13.20
N GLU A 41 22.31 3.40 -14.45
CA GLU A 41 22.14 4.32 -15.57
C GLU A 41 20.66 4.64 -15.80
N ALA A 42 19.78 3.64 -15.75
CA ALA A 42 18.34 3.82 -15.85
C ALA A 42 17.80 4.71 -14.71
N VAL A 43 18.18 4.43 -13.47
CA VAL A 43 17.78 5.24 -12.31
C VAL A 43 18.34 6.66 -12.41
N LYS A 44 19.59 6.83 -12.84
CA LYS A 44 20.21 8.15 -13.03
C LYS A 44 19.49 8.95 -14.09
N LYS A 45 19.25 8.37 -15.27
CA LYS A 45 18.50 8.99 -16.36
C LYS A 45 17.10 9.40 -15.91
N ARG A 46 16.43 8.54 -15.12
CA ARG A 46 15.12 8.86 -14.58
C ARG A 46 15.16 10.06 -13.63
N LEU A 47 16.13 10.10 -12.69
CA LEU A 47 16.32 11.23 -11.78
C LEU A 47 16.59 12.54 -12.51
N GLU A 48 17.42 12.51 -13.55
CA GLU A 48 17.73 13.69 -14.38
C GLU A 48 16.49 14.25 -15.09
N SER A 49 15.54 13.40 -15.46
CA SER A 49 14.29 13.80 -16.12
C SER A 49 13.22 14.37 -15.20
N LEU A 50 13.40 14.28 -13.86
CA LEU A 50 12.41 14.75 -12.91
C LEU A 50 12.47 16.28 -12.72
N ASP A 51 11.31 16.88 -12.54
CA ASP A 51 11.16 18.28 -12.13
C ASP A 51 11.25 18.39 -10.59
N ILE A 52 12.47 18.29 -10.09
CA ILE A 52 12.83 18.44 -8.67
C ILE A 52 14.12 19.27 -8.57
N SER A 53 14.43 19.79 -7.38
CA SER A 53 15.63 20.60 -7.19
C SER A 53 16.93 19.80 -7.46
N GLU A 54 17.95 20.49 -7.96
CA GLU A 54 19.26 19.87 -8.22
C GLU A 54 19.87 19.27 -6.95
N ASP A 55 19.69 19.91 -5.78
CA ASP A 55 20.13 19.39 -4.50
C ASP A 55 19.45 18.04 -4.18
N GLU A 56 18.17 17.91 -4.47
CA GLU A 56 17.45 16.66 -4.26
C GLU A 56 17.91 15.58 -5.25
N LYS A 57 18.15 15.93 -6.52
CA LYS A 57 18.75 15.02 -7.51
C LYS A 57 20.10 14.50 -7.03
N LEU A 58 21.00 15.39 -6.62
CA LEU A 58 22.33 15.05 -6.11
C LEU A 58 22.25 14.16 -4.86
N ALA A 59 21.34 14.47 -3.92
CA ALA A 59 21.11 13.69 -2.72
C ALA A 59 20.64 12.27 -3.02
N GLN A 60 19.84 12.06 -4.06
CA GLN A 60 19.42 10.73 -4.49
C GLN A 60 20.52 10.01 -5.28
N LEU A 61 21.20 10.70 -6.18
CA LEU A 61 22.32 10.14 -6.96
C LEU A 61 23.47 9.66 -6.08
N SER A 62 23.78 10.38 -4.98
CA SER A 62 24.81 9.98 -4.02
C SER A 62 24.51 8.63 -3.36
N LYS A 63 23.24 8.24 -3.29
CA LYS A 63 22.79 6.95 -2.74
C LYS A 63 22.75 5.84 -3.78
N CYS A 64 22.82 6.15 -5.08
CA CYS A 64 22.70 5.18 -6.18
C CYS A 64 23.92 4.27 -6.30
N ARG A 65 24.07 3.34 -5.33
CA ARG A 65 24.99 2.19 -5.45
C ARG A 65 24.22 0.98 -6.00
N ILE A 66 24.91 0.02 -6.60
CA ILE A 66 24.31 -1.21 -7.17
C ILE A 66 23.47 -1.92 -6.11
N THR A 67 23.97 -2.07 -4.89
CA THR A 67 23.24 -2.67 -3.78
C THR A 67 21.95 -1.92 -3.43
N HIS A 68 21.97 -0.60 -3.48
CA HIS A 68 20.82 0.24 -3.20
C HIS A 68 19.73 0.09 -4.29
N ILE A 69 20.13 0.04 -5.56
CA ILE A 69 19.20 -0.15 -6.70
C ILE A 69 18.52 -1.51 -6.59
N ARG A 70 19.27 -2.56 -6.31
CA ARG A 70 18.71 -3.90 -6.07
C ARG A 70 17.72 -3.90 -4.91
N THR A 71 18.01 -3.17 -3.84
CA THR A 71 17.09 -3.03 -2.72
C THR A 71 15.83 -2.24 -3.10
N LEU A 72 15.95 -1.20 -3.95
CA LEU A 72 14.80 -0.48 -4.49
C LEU A 72 13.89 -1.40 -5.30
N GLU A 73 14.47 -2.23 -6.17
CA GLU A 73 13.72 -3.21 -6.94
C GLU A 73 13.00 -4.22 -6.04
N HIS A 74 13.67 -4.77 -5.04
CA HIS A 74 13.06 -5.67 -4.06
C HIS A 74 11.90 -4.99 -3.33
N VAL A 75 12.09 -3.75 -2.85
CA VAL A 75 11.05 -2.99 -2.15
C VAL A 75 9.86 -2.71 -3.06
N ARG A 76 10.09 -2.32 -4.33
CA ARG A 76 9.04 -2.13 -5.33
C ARG A 76 8.19 -3.39 -5.47
N ASP A 77 8.82 -4.51 -5.75
CA ASP A 77 8.14 -5.77 -6.04
C ASP A 77 7.34 -6.27 -4.83
N ILE A 78 7.94 -6.23 -3.64
CA ILE A 78 7.27 -6.63 -2.40
C ILE A 78 6.10 -5.69 -2.06
N PHE A 79 6.26 -4.38 -2.28
CA PHE A 79 5.20 -3.41 -2.05
C PHE A 79 4.02 -3.64 -3.00
N ILE A 80 4.28 -3.96 -4.26
CA ILE A 80 3.25 -4.33 -5.24
C ILE A 80 2.52 -5.62 -4.81
N VAL A 81 3.22 -6.63 -4.31
CA VAL A 81 2.58 -7.81 -3.70
C VAL A 81 1.63 -7.39 -2.59
N GLY A 82 2.01 -6.43 -1.75
CA GLY A 82 1.12 -5.85 -0.74
C GLY A 82 -0.13 -5.19 -1.33
N CYS A 83 0.01 -4.46 -2.46
CA CYS A 83 -1.09 -3.82 -3.19
C CYS A 83 -2.05 -4.85 -3.83
N LEU A 84 -1.55 -6.03 -4.17
CA LEU A 84 -2.32 -7.08 -4.84
C LEU A 84 -2.93 -8.10 -3.86
N THR A 85 -2.45 -8.17 -2.63
CA THR A 85 -2.91 -9.15 -1.63
C THR A 85 -3.68 -8.53 -0.47
N GLY A 86 -3.53 -7.22 -0.25
CA GLY A 86 -4.18 -6.50 0.83
C GLY A 86 -3.69 -6.88 2.23
N GLN A 87 -2.58 -7.59 2.35
CA GLN A 87 -2.02 -8.00 3.64
C GLN A 87 -1.24 -6.87 4.32
N ARG A 88 -0.83 -7.06 5.57
CA ARG A 88 0.11 -6.17 6.27
C ARG A 88 1.54 -6.47 5.83
N VAL A 89 2.45 -5.52 6.01
CA VAL A 89 3.86 -5.72 5.64
C VAL A 89 4.48 -6.94 6.30
N SER A 90 4.15 -7.23 7.54
CA SER A 90 4.57 -8.45 8.24
C SER A 90 4.09 -9.74 7.60
N ASP A 91 3.02 -9.68 6.83
CA ASP A 91 2.41 -10.82 6.18
C ASP A 91 2.79 -10.91 4.70
N TYR A 92 2.64 -9.81 3.92
CA TYR A 92 2.95 -9.87 2.49
C TYR A 92 4.45 -10.04 2.19
N SER A 93 5.34 -9.59 3.07
CA SER A 93 6.79 -9.72 2.87
C SER A 93 7.32 -11.16 3.02
N ARG A 94 6.52 -12.08 3.55
CA ARG A 94 6.89 -13.48 3.74
C ARG A 94 6.16 -14.44 2.81
N ILE A 95 5.36 -13.93 1.87
CA ILE A 95 4.67 -14.76 0.88
C ILE A 95 5.71 -15.54 0.07
N CYS A 96 5.48 -16.85 -0.07
CA CYS A 96 6.31 -17.75 -0.84
C CYS A 96 5.46 -18.81 -1.55
N GLU A 97 6.08 -19.56 -2.45
CA GLU A 97 5.46 -20.62 -3.25
C GLU A 97 4.75 -21.65 -2.39
N ASP A 98 5.36 -22.07 -1.26
CA ASP A 98 4.81 -23.07 -0.34
C ASP A 98 3.47 -22.65 0.29
N MET A 99 3.10 -21.38 0.20
CA MET A 99 1.81 -20.87 0.68
C MET A 99 0.71 -20.96 -0.37
N ILE A 100 1.01 -21.42 -1.57
CA ILE A 100 0.02 -21.54 -2.64
C ILE A 100 -0.70 -22.87 -2.53
N THR A 101 -2.01 -22.83 -2.58
CA THR A 101 -2.90 -23.99 -2.58
C THR A 101 -3.94 -23.84 -3.67
N GLU A 102 -4.45 -24.95 -4.19
CA GLU A 102 -5.50 -24.95 -5.20
C GLU A 102 -6.86 -25.31 -4.58
N ILE A 103 -7.87 -24.55 -4.91
CA ILE A 103 -9.27 -24.80 -4.50
C ILE A 103 -10.16 -24.62 -5.74
N GLY A 104 -10.82 -25.69 -6.16
CA GLY A 104 -11.73 -25.63 -7.30
C GLY A 104 -11.09 -25.17 -8.62
N GLY A 105 -9.83 -25.55 -8.87
CA GLY A 105 -9.09 -25.16 -10.07
C GLY A 105 -8.54 -23.73 -10.03
N THR A 106 -8.59 -23.06 -8.88
CA THR A 106 -8.07 -21.70 -8.68
C THR A 106 -7.01 -21.70 -7.61
N GLU A 107 -5.90 -20.99 -7.87
CA GLU A 107 -4.80 -20.83 -6.92
C GLU A 107 -5.11 -19.75 -5.87
N PHE A 108 -4.79 -20.06 -4.62
CA PHE A 108 -4.91 -19.15 -3.48
C PHE A 108 -3.63 -19.16 -2.66
N ILE A 109 -3.24 -17.99 -2.15
CA ILE A 109 -2.25 -17.87 -1.09
C ILE A 109 -2.97 -18.14 0.23
N LEU A 110 -2.58 -19.19 0.94
CA LEU A 110 -3.05 -19.47 2.30
C LEU A 110 -2.06 -18.91 3.31
N ILE A 111 -2.47 -17.91 4.06
CA ILE A 111 -1.60 -17.28 5.06
C ILE A 111 -2.31 -17.13 6.41
N THR A 112 -1.60 -17.46 7.49
CA THR A 112 -2.02 -17.09 8.85
C THR A 112 -1.41 -15.73 9.20
N GLN A 113 -2.26 -14.74 9.40
CA GLN A 113 -1.83 -13.36 9.67
C GLN A 113 -1.14 -13.27 11.05
N GLN A 114 0.07 -12.66 11.11
CA GLN A 114 0.86 -12.58 12.35
C GLN A 114 0.15 -11.80 13.48
N LYS A 115 -0.57 -10.73 13.14
CA LYS A 115 -1.19 -9.85 14.15
C LYS A 115 -2.52 -10.38 14.70
N THR A 116 -3.29 -11.10 13.88
CA THR A 116 -4.67 -11.49 14.19
C THR A 116 -4.87 -13.00 14.25
N GLU A 117 -3.83 -13.77 13.90
CA GLU A 117 -3.82 -15.24 13.83
C GLU A 117 -4.91 -15.82 12.92
N LYS A 118 -5.53 -14.97 12.10
CA LYS A 118 -6.56 -15.40 11.16
C LYS A 118 -5.93 -16.08 9.94
N LYS A 119 -6.46 -17.23 9.56
CA LYS A 119 -6.20 -17.84 8.27
C LYS A 119 -7.02 -17.12 7.21
N VAL A 120 -6.36 -16.68 6.14
CA VAL A 120 -7.02 -16.04 5.00
C VAL A 120 -6.56 -16.69 3.71
N TYR A 121 -7.49 -16.78 2.76
CA TYR A 121 -7.26 -17.25 1.40
C TYR A 121 -7.31 -16.05 0.47
N ILE A 122 -6.25 -15.84 -0.30
CA ILE A 122 -6.11 -14.70 -1.20
C ILE A 122 -5.96 -15.25 -2.61
N PRO A 123 -6.84 -14.92 -3.56
CA PRO A 123 -6.67 -15.34 -4.95
C PRO A 123 -5.31 -14.88 -5.49
N VAL A 124 -4.61 -15.76 -6.20
CA VAL A 124 -3.28 -15.44 -6.74
C VAL A 124 -3.42 -14.56 -7.98
N ASP A 125 -2.96 -13.32 -7.88
CA ASP A 125 -2.80 -12.44 -9.05
C ASP A 125 -1.59 -12.91 -9.89
N ARG A 126 -1.72 -12.93 -11.23
CA ARG A 126 -0.65 -13.34 -12.15
C ARG A 126 0.67 -12.58 -11.94
N ARG A 127 0.60 -11.31 -11.51
CA ARG A 127 1.77 -10.48 -11.20
C ARG A 127 2.50 -10.96 -9.95
N VAL A 128 1.75 -11.40 -8.93
CA VAL A 128 2.33 -12.04 -7.72
C VAL A 128 3.02 -13.33 -8.11
N ARG A 129 2.40 -14.14 -8.99
CA ARG A 129 3.02 -15.37 -9.51
C ARG A 129 4.32 -15.08 -10.25
N ALA A 130 4.34 -14.08 -11.12
CA ALA A 130 5.54 -13.65 -11.84
C ALA A 130 6.64 -13.17 -10.89
N MET A 131 6.29 -12.45 -9.81
CA MET A 131 7.25 -12.01 -8.80
C MET A 131 7.83 -13.17 -8.01
N LEU A 132 7.01 -14.15 -7.61
CA LEU A 132 7.51 -15.35 -6.96
C LEU A 132 8.47 -16.11 -7.88
N ALA A 133 8.13 -16.29 -9.14
CA ALA A 133 9.02 -16.92 -10.13
C ALA A 133 10.35 -16.17 -10.31
N LYS A 134 10.31 -14.81 -10.31
CA LYS A 134 11.51 -13.95 -10.39
C LYS A 134 12.48 -14.18 -9.23
N TYR A 135 11.98 -14.55 -8.06
CA TYR A 135 12.74 -14.73 -6.82
C TYR A 135 12.78 -16.19 -6.36
N ASP A 136 12.77 -17.14 -7.28
CA ASP A 136 12.88 -18.58 -7.00
C ASP A 136 11.86 -19.07 -5.94
N GLY A 137 10.64 -18.59 -6.03
CA GLY A 137 9.52 -18.95 -5.15
C GLY A 137 9.48 -18.26 -3.81
N LYS A 138 10.43 -17.38 -3.48
CA LYS A 138 10.49 -16.68 -2.18
C LYS A 138 10.90 -15.23 -2.31
N LEU A 139 10.03 -14.33 -1.88
CA LEU A 139 10.34 -12.89 -1.90
C LEU A 139 11.58 -12.57 -1.04
N PRO A 140 12.44 -11.63 -1.51
CA PRO A 140 13.60 -11.20 -0.73
C PRO A 140 13.18 -10.52 0.57
N PRO A 141 13.95 -10.68 1.66
CA PRO A 141 13.63 -10.04 2.93
C PRO A 141 13.81 -8.52 2.85
N VAL A 142 12.83 -7.76 3.36
CA VAL A 142 12.92 -6.30 3.51
C VAL A 142 12.45 -5.89 4.89
N HIS A 143 13.28 -5.10 5.58
CA HIS A 143 12.91 -4.58 6.89
C HIS A 143 11.79 -3.53 6.77
N PRO A 144 10.76 -3.51 7.66
CA PRO A 144 9.63 -2.57 7.56
C PRO A 144 10.03 -1.08 7.52
N ASN A 145 11.07 -0.70 8.26
CA ASN A 145 11.56 0.69 8.24
C ASN A 145 12.22 1.05 6.90
N GLU A 146 12.92 0.10 6.29
CA GLU A 146 13.51 0.25 4.96
C GLU A 146 12.42 0.33 3.90
N MET A 147 11.40 -0.52 3.97
CA MET A 147 10.19 -0.44 3.13
C MET A 147 9.61 0.98 3.14
N ASN A 148 9.33 1.54 4.32
CA ASN A 148 8.74 2.88 4.43
C ASN A 148 9.63 4.01 3.90
N LYS A 149 10.95 3.84 3.94
CA LYS A 149 11.91 4.81 3.40
C LYS A 149 12.00 4.71 1.89
N LEU A 150 12.17 3.50 1.36
CA LEU A 150 12.47 3.28 -0.04
C LEU A 150 11.24 3.37 -0.95
N VAL A 151 10.04 3.05 -0.46
CA VAL A 151 8.81 3.25 -1.23
C VAL A 151 8.58 4.72 -1.56
N LYS A 152 9.02 5.66 -0.70
CA LYS A 152 9.00 7.10 -0.99
C LYS A 152 9.98 7.48 -2.10
N THR A 153 11.18 6.89 -2.08
CA THR A 153 12.15 7.07 -3.16
C THR A 153 11.61 6.54 -4.48
N ILE A 154 10.91 5.42 -4.48
CA ILE A 154 10.24 4.88 -5.67
C ILE A 154 9.16 5.85 -6.17
N GLY A 155 8.32 6.38 -5.28
CA GLY A 155 7.33 7.40 -5.64
C GLY A 155 7.96 8.67 -6.19
N LEU A 156 9.11 9.09 -5.68
CA LEU A 156 9.89 10.21 -6.22
C LEU A 156 10.39 9.90 -7.63
N LEU A 157 10.96 8.71 -7.85
CA LEU A 157 11.41 8.25 -9.18
C LEU A 157 10.27 8.19 -10.19
N LEU A 158 9.04 7.94 -9.76
CA LEU A 158 7.85 7.99 -10.60
C LEU A 158 7.40 9.43 -10.91
N GLY A 159 7.97 10.44 -10.24
CA GLY A 159 7.57 11.84 -10.40
C GLY A 159 6.30 12.20 -9.63
N TRP A 160 5.91 11.41 -8.64
CA TRP A 160 4.71 11.66 -7.82
C TRP A 160 4.99 12.75 -6.77
N THR A 161 5.34 13.94 -7.26
CA THR A 161 5.79 15.08 -6.44
C THR A 161 4.71 16.13 -6.17
N HIS A 162 3.49 15.95 -6.74
CA HIS A 162 2.37 16.85 -6.51
C HIS A 162 1.95 16.90 -5.03
N ASP A 163 1.48 18.07 -4.59
CA ASP A 163 0.90 18.23 -3.26
C ASP A 163 -0.44 17.50 -3.19
N CYS A 164 -0.65 16.75 -2.13
CA CYS A 164 -1.90 16.01 -1.92
C CYS A 164 -3.08 16.92 -1.51
N GLY A 165 -2.85 18.21 -1.27
CA GLY A 165 -3.90 19.18 -0.90
C GLY A 165 -4.56 18.90 0.47
N PHE A 166 -3.91 18.13 1.34
CA PHE A 166 -4.46 17.82 2.66
C PHE A 166 -4.35 19.01 3.60
N ASP A 167 -5.36 19.16 4.49
CA ASP A 167 -5.36 20.17 5.55
C ASP A 167 -4.12 19.99 6.46
N GLU A 168 -3.37 21.07 6.68
CA GLU A 168 -2.14 21.05 7.51
C GLU A 168 -2.41 20.53 8.92
N LYS A 169 -3.59 20.76 9.48
CA LYS A 169 -3.99 20.25 10.79
C LYS A 169 -4.13 18.72 10.83
N ARG A 170 -4.34 18.08 9.68
CA ARG A 170 -4.48 16.63 9.51
C ARG A 170 -3.20 15.94 9.06
N LEU A 171 -2.20 16.72 8.63
CA LEU A 171 -0.91 16.20 8.24
C LEU A 171 -0.08 15.87 9.49
N ASN A 172 0.58 14.71 9.45
CA ASN A 172 1.63 14.46 10.41
C ASN A 172 2.79 15.42 10.10
N PRO A 173 3.18 16.32 11.02
CA PRO A 173 4.22 17.33 10.77
C PRO A 173 5.59 16.74 10.43
N LYS A 174 5.80 15.44 10.67
CA LYS A 174 7.01 14.70 10.30
C LYS A 174 6.98 14.15 8.87
N ARG A 175 5.88 14.33 8.14
CA ARG A 175 5.73 13.88 6.74
C ARG A 175 5.73 15.09 5.82
N GLY A 176 6.38 14.93 4.66
CA GLY A 176 6.22 15.87 3.56
C GLY A 176 4.77 15.89 3.01
N ARG A 177 4.46 16.86 2.17
CA ARG A 177 3.12 17.08 1.61
C ARG A 177 2.92 16.42 0.25
N ARG A 178 4.02 16.04 -0.41
CA ARG A 178 3.98 15.44 -1.73
C ARG A 178 3.44 14.00 -1.65
N PHE A 179 2.82 13.56 -2.74
CA PHE A 179 2.27 12.21 -2.81
C PHE A 179 3.31 11.13 -2.48
N CYS A 180 4.53 11.24 -3.01
CA CYS A 180 5.63 10.32 -2.71
C CYS A 180 5.99 10.29 -1.21
N ASP A 181 5.93 11.43 -0.50
CA ASP A 181 6.24 11.53 0.92
C ASP A 181 5.20 10.83 1.80
N MET A 182 3.97 10.67 1.28
CA MET A 182 2.86 10.02 1.99
C MET A 182 2.87 8.50 1.86
N LEU A 183 3.68 7.93 0.97
CA LEU A 183 3.78 6.49 0.77
C LEU A 183 4.34 5.77 2.01
N LEU A 184 3.67 4.72 2.42
CA LEU A 184 4.05 3.84 3.53
C LEU A 184 3.63 2.40 3.21
N SER A 185 4.17 1.44 3.93
CA SER A 185 3.79 0.02 3.81
C SER A 185 2.28 -0.22 3.94
N HIS A 186 1.59 0.58 4.76
CA HIS A 186 0.13 0.53 4.88
C HIS A 186 -0.63 1.08 3.67
N THR A 187 0.02 1.89 2.83
CA THR A 187 -0.58 2.37 1.57
C THR A 187 -0.91 1.20 0.65
N ALA A 188 -0.05 0.18 0.59
CA ALA A 188 -0.31 -1.03 -0.19
C ALA A 188 -1.65 -1.70 0.18
N ARG A 189 -1.88 -1.95 1.46
CA ARG A 189 -3.12 -2.57 1.93
C ARG A 189 -4.35 -1.68 1.70
N ARG A 190 -4.19 -0.37 1.81
CA ARG A 190 -5.26 0.59 1.54
C ARG A 190 -5.59 0.61 0.05
N SER A 191 -4.59 0.56 -0.83
CA SER A 191 -4.77 0.48 -2.27
C SER A 191 -5.58 -0.75 -2.65
N PHE A 192 -5.24 -1.93 -2.11
CA PHE A 192 -6.03 -3.15 -2.33
C PHE A 192 -7.50 -2.95 -1.93
N ALA A 193 -7.74 -2.52 -0.69
CA ALA A 193 -9.11 -2.40 -0.18
C ALA A 193 -9.95 -1.38 -0.96
N THR A 194 -9.37 -0.22 -1.29
CA THR A 194 -10.06 0.84 -2.03
C THR A 194 -10.33 0.42 -3.47
N ASN A 195 -9.34 -0.15 -4.16
CA ASN A 195 -9.50 -0.60 -5.55
C ASN A 195 -10.50 -1.76 -5.66
N ALA A 196 -10.47 -2.73 -4.75
CA ALA A 196 -11.44 -3.83 -4.71
C ALA A 196 -12.86 -3.30 -4.49
N TYR A 197 -13.04 -2.35 -3.57
CA TYR A 197 -14.36 -1.74 -3.32
C TYR A 197 -14.85 -0.94 -4.55
N LYS A 198 -13.97 -0.16 -5.18
CA LYS A 198 -14.30 0.58 -6.42
C LYS A 198 -14.66 -0.35 -7.60
N ALA A 199 -14.06 -1.53 -7.63
CA ALA A 199 -14.39 -2.57 -8.60
C ALA A 199 -15.75 -3.26 -8.30
N GLY A 200 -16.40 -2.96 -7.16
CA GLY A 200 -17.69 -3.54 -6.78
C GLY A 200 -17.58 -4.82 -5.95
N VAL A 201 -16.38 -5.14 -5.41
CA VAL A 201 -16.23 -6.28 -4.51
C VAL A 201 -16.95 -5.99 -3.19
N PRO A 202 -17.85 -6.87 -2.72
CA PRO A 202 -18.56 -6.67 -1.46
C PRO A 202 -17.63 -6.52 -0.26
N LEU A 203 -17.96 -5.63 0.67
CA LEU A 203 -17.16 -5.39 1.87
C LEU A 203 -16.84 -6.66 2.69
N PRO A 204 -17.79 -7.61 2.88
CA PRO A 204 -17.49 -8.87 3.55
C PRO A 204 -16.39 -9.69 2.86
N SER A 205 -16.35 -9.70 1.53
CA SER A 205 -15.32 -10.40 0.76
C SER A 205 -13.96 -9.72 0.92
N ILE A 206 -13.90 -8.38 0.86
CA ILE A 206 -12.68 -7.61 1.12
C ILE A 206 -12.21 -7.84 2.55
N GLN A 207 -13.14 -7.88 3.52
CA GLN A 207 -12.84 -8.14 4.93
C GLN A 207 -12.27 -9.55 5.13
N ALA A 208 -12.82 -10.56 4.47
CA ALA A 208 -12.34 -11.94 4.53
C ALA A 208 -10.89 -12.06 4.05
N ILE A 209 -10.53 -11.41 2.94
CA ILE A 209 -9.17 -11.40 2.40
C ILE A 209 -8.23 -10.58 3.29
N THR A 210 -8.63 -9.37 3.65
CA THR A 210 -7.77 -8.48 4.41
C THR A 210 -7.67 -8.85 5.89
N GLY A 211 -8.63 -9.61 6.44
CA GLY A 211 -8.66 -10.01 7.85
C GLY A 211 -8.96 -8.86 8.82
N HIS A 212 -9.68 -7.81 8.39
CA HIS A 212 -10.17 -6.79 9.31
C HIS A 212 -11.16 -7.38 10.32
N SER A 213 -11.12 -6.88 11.57
CA SER A 213 -11.98 -7.40 12.63
C SER A 213 -13.43 -6.97 12.50
N SER A 214 -13.69 -5.85 11.82
CA SER A 214 -15.03 -5.34 11.56
C SER A 214 -15.09 -4.56 10.25
N GLU A 215 -16.30 -4.47 9.69
CA GLU A 215 -16.58 -3.64 8.53
C GLU A 215 -16.32 -2.15 8.79
N ALA A 216 -16.64 -1.67 9.99
CA ALA A 216 -16.35 -0.30 10.41
C ALA A 216 -14.83 -0.01 10.39
N GLN A 217 -14.01 -0.98 10.77
CA GLN A 217 -12.55 -0.86 10.66
C GLN A 217 -12.10 -0.83 9.19
N LEU A 218 -12.67 -1.68 8.33
CA LEU A 218 -12.37 -1.69 6.90
C LEU A 218 -12.76 -0.36 6.24
N ARG A 219 -13.95 0.18 6.54
CA ARG A 219 -14.43 1.46 5.98
C ARG A 219 -13.48 2.64 6.23
N ARG A 220 -12.70 2.63 7.33
CA ARG A 220 -11.65 3.63 7.58
C ARG A 220 -10.47 3.56 6.61
N TYR A 221 -10.29 2.42 5.96
CA TYR A 221 -9.25 2.24 4.93
C TYR A 221 -9.71 2.72 3.56
N LEU A 222 -11.02 2.74 3.31
CA LEU A 222 -11.57 3.19 2.05
C LEU A 222 -11.43 4.71 1.95
N LYS A 223 -10.69 5.15 0.96
CA LYS A 223 -10.52 6.57 0.65
C LYS A 223 -11.30 6.89 -0.61
N LEU A 224 -12.54 7.31 -0.40
CA LEU A 224 -13.49 7.65 -1.45
C LEU A 224 -14.00 9.05 -1.17
N ASP A 225 -13.99 9.88 -2.18
CA ASP A 225 -14.70 11.17 -2.16
C ASP A 225 -16.23 10.97 -2.31
N ALA A 226 -16.96 12.08 -2.31
CA ALA A 226 -18.41 12.03 -2.41
C ALA A 226 -18.90 11.55 -3.78
N GLU A 227 -18.22 11.92 -4.85
CA GLU A 227 -18.55 11.53 -6.23
C GLU A 227 -18.28 10.04 -6.43
N GLU A 228 -17.15 9.53 -6.00
CA GLU A 228 -16.78 8.12 -6.05
C GLU A 228 -17.81 7.26 -5.30
N LYS A 229 -18.27 7.70 -4.12
CA LYS A 229 -19.32 7.03 -3.37
C LYS A 229 -20.64 7.01 -4.12
N ALA A 230 -21.00 8.12 -4.76
CA ALA A 230 -22.22 8.21 -5.57
C ALA A 230 -22.16 7.27 -6.79
N VAL A 231 -21.02 7.20 -7.49
CA VAL A 231 -20.83 6.30 -8.64
C VAL A 231 -20.91 4.83 -8.23
N ILE A 232 -20.38 4.47 -7.07
CA ILE A 232 -20.46 3.10 -6.55
C ILE A 232 -21.91 2.78 -6.17
N ALA A 233 -22.59 3.68 -5.45
CA ALA A 233 -24.00 3.50 -5.11
C ALA A 233 -24.87 3.34 -6.37
N LEU A 234 -24.59 4.08 -7.43
CA LEU A 234 -25.29 3.96 -8.70
C LEU A 234 -25.17 2.55 -9.30
N LYS A 235 -24.02 1.89 -9.18
CA LYS A 235 -23.86 0.50 -9.63
C LYS A 235 -24.74 -0.47 -8.87
N ASP A 236 -24.90 -0.25 -7.56
CA ASP A 236 -25.77 -1.07 -6.71
C ASP A 236 -27.25 -0.88 -7.04
N PHE A 237 -27.63 0.30 -7.57
CA PHE A 237 -28.99 0.62 -8.01
C PHE A 237 -29.29 0.27 -9.46
N LYS A 238 -28.30 -0.25 -10.24
CA LYS A 238 -28.55 -0.73 -11.60
C LYS A 238 -29.59 -1.84 -11.59
N GLY A 239 -30.73 -1.61 -12.28
CA GLY A 239 -31.86 -2.49 -12.32
C GLY A 239 -33.03 -2.08 -11.42
N ILE A 240 -32.83 -1.14 -10.49
CA ILE A 240 -33.88 -0.55 -9.65
C ILE A 240 -34.24 0.83 -10.18
N ILE A 241 -33.25 1.62 -10.59
CA ILE A 241 -33.45 2.96 -11.15
C ILE A 241 -33.28 2.90 -12.67
N LYS A 242 -34.29 3.37 -13.41
CA LYS A 242 -34.20 3.63 -14.86
C LYS A 242 -33.53 5.01 -15.04
N ILE A 243 -32.27 5.01 -15.47
CA ILE A 243 -31.51 6.21 -15.85
C ILE A 243 -31.40 6.22 -17.36
#